data_7a68a7927f86e6355971a2df2ead9e8f
#
_entry.id   7a68a7927f86e6355971a2df2ead9e8f
#
_cell.length_a   1.000
_cell.length_b   1.000
_cell.length_c   1.000
_cell.angle_alpha   90.00
_cell.angle_beta   90.00
_cell.angle_gamma   90.00
#
_symmetry.space_group_name_H-M   'P 1'
#
loop_
_entity.id
_entity.type
_entity.pdbx_description
1 polymer ?
#
loop_
_entity_poly.entity_id
_entity_poly.type
_entity_poly.pdbx_seq_one_letter_code
_entity_poly.pdbx_strand_id
1 'polypeptide(L)'
;FDIDVTTFAKNLSVSQMQAIEIAKAVSYNAKIIIMDEPTSSLTVAETQHLFKIIDKLRKEGRSIIYISHKLEEIFEIADEITVMRDGQYIGTWDIKDITIDQLIGQMVGRKMNERFPLCEDARTDEVMLQVKNFTSADPRSFKNVSFDLHKGEILGIGGLVGAQRTELIEAIFGLRRIVSGELTVNGKTVVNHSPQDAIRNGFALLTEERRATGIIPMLSVWDNALAVAYKKLTGNVFGYIHTKKLSPSVGKVCTDLDVRMAGTKTLIKNLSGGNQQKVLIGRWLLAN
;
A
#
# COMPACT_ATOMS: atom_id res chain seq x y z
N PHE A 1 -11.52 -20.67 9.62
CA PHE A 1 -11.74 -19.35 10.22
C PHE A 1 -12.77 -19.49 11.33
N ASP A 2 -12.41 -19.08 12.54
CA ASP A 2 -13.33 -19.04 13.68
C ASP A 2 -14.00 -17.66 13.69
N ILE A 3 -15.21 -17.59 13.15
CA ILE A 3 -15.98 -16.35 13.01
C ILE A 3 -17.35 -16.58 13.64
N ASP A 4 -17.70 -15.76 14.64
CA ASP A 4 -19.07 -15.73 15.16
C ASP A 4 -20.00 -15.18 14.06
N VAL A 5 -20.91 -16.04 13.58
CA VAL A 5 -21.83 -15.75 12.48
C VAL A 5 -22.81 -14.60 12.77
N THR A 6 -22.95 -14.19 14.04
CA THR A 6 -23.80 -13.08 14.46
C THR A 6 -23.06 -11.74 14.41
N THR A 7 -21.75 -11.75 14.17
CA THR A 7 -20.94 -10.53 14.10
C THR A 7 -21.25 -9.75 12.82
N PHE A 8 -21.49 -8.44 12.95
CA PHE A 8 -21.64 -7.56 11.79
C PHE A 8 -20.38 -7.55 10.96
N ALA A 9 -20.49 -7.68 9.63
CA ALA A 9 -19.35 -7.72 8.70
C ALA A 9 -18.42 -6.49 8.83
N LYS A 10 -18.94 -5.32 9.15
CA LYS A 10 -18.14 -4.11 9.40
C LYS A 10 -17.17 -4.19 10.58
N ASN A 11 -17.39 -5.13 11.49
CA ASN A 11 -16.57 -5.32 12.70
C ASN A 11 -15.53 -6.44 12.53
N LEU A 12 -15.51 -7.09 11.37
CA LEU A 12 -14.57 -8.15 11.04
C LEU A 12 -13.25 -7.57 10.55
N SER A 13 -12.16 -8.32 10.74
CA SER A 13 -10.88 -8.02 10.08
C SER A 13 -11.01 -8.21 8.57
N VAL A 14 -10.09 -7.62 7.81
CA VAL A 14 -10.08 -7.74 6.34
C VAL A 14 -9.95 -9.21 5.91
N SER A 15 -9.11 -10.00 6.60
CA SER A 15 -8.96 -11.43 6.33
C SER A 15 -10.25 -12.23 6.62
N GLN A 16 -10.99 -11.88 7.68
CA GLN A 16 -12.28 -12.51 7.99
C GLN A 16 -13.34 -12.13 6.95
N MET A 17 -13.39 -10.87 6.50
CA MET A 17 -14.27 -10.46 5.41
C MET A 17 -13.97 -11.24 4.12
N GLN A 18 -12.70 -11.39 3.77
CA GLN A 18 -12.26 -12.18 2.61
C GLN A 18 -12.70 -13.65 2.74
N ALA A 19 -12.56 -14.26 3.92
CA ALA A 19 -13.01 -15.62 4.18
C ALA A 19 -14.52 -15.80 3.97
N ILE A 20 -15.33 -14.82 4.38
CA ILE A 20 -16.79 -14.83 4.17
C ILE A 20 -17.13 -14.74 2.68
N GLU A 21 -16.45 -13.88 1.91
CA GLU A 21 -16.67 -13.79 0.46
C GLU A 21 -16.33 -15.10 -0.25
N ILE A 22 -15.25 -15.78 0.16
CA ILE A 22 -14.90 -17.12 -0.36
C ILE A 22 -15.98 -18.13 0.00
N ALA A 23 -16.40 -18.18 1.29
CA ALA A 23 -17.45 -19.09 1.76
C ALA A 23 -18.77 -18.87 1.01
N LYS A 24 -19.14 -17.61 0.75
CA LYS A 24 -20.31 -17.24 -0.04
C LYS A 24 -20.19 -17.77 -1.47
N ALA A 25 -19.07 -17.54 -2.16
CA ALA A 25 -18.86 -18.06 -3.52
C ALA A 25 -18.97 -19.57 -3.60
N VAL A 26 -18.42 -20.27 -2.60
CA VAL A 26 -18.50 -21.74 -2.50
C VAL A 26 -19.94 -22.23 -2.24
N SER A 27 -20.74 -21.49 -1.45
CA SER A 27 -22.11 -21.88 -1.09
C SER A 27 -23.07 -21.90 -2.27
N TYR A 28 -22.81 -21.14 -3.33
CA TYR A 28 -23.65 -21.07 -4.54
C TYR A 28 -23.58 -22.30 -5.44
N ASN A 29 -22.79 -23.31 -5.10
CA ASN A 29 -22.60 -24.52 -5.91
C ASN A 29 -22.21 -24.23 -7.37
N ALA A 30 -21.47 -23.15 -7.60
CA ALA A 30 -21.04 -22.70 -8.92
C ALA A 30 -20.12 -23.73 -9.60
N LYS A 31 -20.28 -23.93 -10.90
CA LYS A 31 -19.40 -24.80 -11.70
C LYS A 31 -18.06 -24.11 -12.01
N ILE A 32 -18.10 -22.78 -12.14
CA ILE A 32 -16.93 -21.93 -12.41
C ILE A 32 -16.85 -20.89 -11.30
N ILE A 33 -15.70 -20.80 -10.64
CA ILE A 33 -15.46 -19.86 -9.55
C ILE A 33 -14.33 -18.92 -10.00
N ILE A 34 -14.56 -17.61 -9.94
CA ILE A 34 -13.55 -16.59 -10.24
C ILE A 34 -13.08 -16.01 -8.91
N MET A 35 -11.78 -16.07 -8.67
CA MET A 35 -11.13 -15.53 -7.48
C MET A 35 -10.15 -14.44 -7.92
N ASP A 36 -10.45 -13.19 -7.57
CA ASP A 36 -9.62 -12.02 -7.89
C ASP A 36 -8.87 -11.59 -6.64
N GLU A 37 -7.53 -11.77 -6.64
CA GLU A 37 -6.62 -11.45 -5.51
C GLU A 37 -7.08 -12.01 -4.16
N PRO A 38 -7.48 -13.30 -4.04
CA PRO A 38 -8.16 -13.80 -2.85
C PRO A 38 -7.25 -13.86 -1.62
N THR A 39 -5.93 -13.75 -1.79
CA THR A 39 -4.94 -13.83 -0.71
C THR A 39 -4.34 -12.49 -0.32
N SER A 40 -4.80 -11.39 -0.91
CA SER A 40 -4.20 -10.06 -0.71
C SER A 40 -4.13 -9.61 0.76
N SER A 41 -5.06 -10.09 1.59
CA SER A 41 -5.20 -9.75 3.01
C SER A 41 -5.05 -10.96 3.95
N LEU A 42 -4.68 -12.12 3.41
CA LEU A 42 -4.54 -13.35 4.18
C LEU A 42 -3.11 -13.54 4.70
N THR A 43 -3.00 -14.14 5.87
CA THR A 43 -1.73 -14.68 6.38
C THR A 43 -1.31 -15.91 5.58
N VAL A 44 -0.04 -16.31 5.69
CA VAL A 44 0.47 -17.54 5.04
C VAL A 44 -0.35 -18.78 5.45
N ALA A 45 -0.72 -18.91 6.72
CA ALA A 45 -1.51 -20.03 7.19
C ALA A 45 -2.94 -20.03 6.60
N GLU A 46 -3.56 -18.87 6.49
CA GLU A 46 -4.89 -18.70 5.88
C GLU A 46 -4.86 -18.95 4.37
N THR A 47 -3.79 -18.55 3.69
CA THR A 47 -3.55 -18.83 2.26
C THR A 47 -3.46 -20.34 2.03
N GLN A 48 -2.69 -21.06 2.84
CA GLN A 48 -2.59 -22.51 2.74
C GLN A 48 -3.93 -23.23 3.03
N HIS A 49 -4.74 -22.66 3.93
CA HIS A 49 -6.09 -23.16 4.15
C HIS A 49 -7.00 -22.96 2.92
N LEU A 50 -6.91 -21.78 2.28
CA LEU A 50 -7.62 -21.51 1.02
C LEU A 50 -7.21 -22.50 -0.08
N PHE A 51 -5.93 -22.81 -0.23
CA PHE A 51 -5.44 -23.77 -1.23
C PHE A 51 -6.00 -25.17 -1.02
N LYS A 52 -6.16 -25.61 0.22
CA LYS A 52 -6.86 -26.87 0.53
C LYS A 52 -8.32 -26.85 0.10
N ILE A 53 -9.01 -25.71 0.26
CA ILE A 53 -10.39 -25.54 -0.22
C ILE A 53 -10.44 -25.59 -1.75
N ILE A 54 -9.52 -24.89 -2.44
CA ILE A 54 -9.39 -24.89 -3.90
C ILE A 54 -9.17 -26.33 -4.41
N ASP A 55 -8.26 -27.08 -3.83
CA ASP A 55 -7.98 -28.47 -4.22
C ASP A 55 -9.22 -29.37 -4.03
N LYS A 56 -9.96 -29.19 -2.93
CA LYS A 56 -11.23 -29.91 -2.71
C LYS A 56 -12.26 -29.58 -3.80
N LEU A 57 -12.46 -28.30 -4.13
CA LEU A 57 -13.40 -27.86 -5.15
C LEU A 57 -13.03 -28.40 -6.53
N ARG A 58 -11.73 -28.41 -6.85
CA ARG A 58 -11.19 -29.00 -8.09
C ARG A 58 -11.49 -30.48 -8.17
N LYS A 59 -11.29 -31.24 -7.09
CA LYS A 59 -11.63 -32.67 -7.01
C LYS A 59 -13.12 -32.95 -7.13
N GLU A 60 -13.98 -31.98 -6.75
CA GLU A 60 -15.44 -32.03 -6.97
C GLU A 60 -15.83 -31.67 -8.41
N GLY A 61 -14.88 -31.44 -9.32
CA GLY A 61 -15.13 -31.15 -10.73
C GLY A 61 -15.46 -29.67 -11.02
N ARG A 62 -15.13 -28.75 -10.14
CA ARG A 62 -15.30 -27.29 -10.36
C ARG A 62 -14.07 -26.71 -11.05
N SER A 63 -14.30 -25.76 -11.96
CA SER A 63 -13.24 -24.99 -12.60
C SER A 63 -13.01 -23.67 -11.88
N ILE A 64 -11.75 -23.27 -11.73
CA ILE A 64 -11.37 -22.06 -10.99
C ILE A 64 -10.54 -21.16 -11.89
N ILE A 65 -10.89 -19.89 -11.96
CA ILE A 65 -10.07 -18.82 -12.54
C ILE A 65 -9.48 -18.06 -11.36
N TYR A 66 -8.16 -18.16 -11.20
CA TYR A 66 -7.43 -17.56 -10.09
C TYR A 66 -6.58 -16.40 -10.60
N ILE A 67 -6.85 -15.18 -10.13
CA ILE A 67 -6.13 -13.97 -10.51
C ILE A 67 -5.26 -13.56 -9.33
N SER A 68 -3.95 -13.46 -9.53
CA SER A 68 -3.01 -13.00 -8.51
C SER A 68 -1.77 -12.38 -9.16
N HIS A 69 -1.13 -11.46 -8.45
CA HIS A 69 0.21 -10.95 -8.77
C HIS A 69 1.32 -11.68 -8.00
N LYS A 70 0.96 -12.59 -7.09
CA LYS A 70 1.89 -13.43 -6.33
C LYS A 70 2.18 -14.69 -7.13
N LEU A 71 3.28 -14.69 -7.87
CA LEU A 71 3.60 -15.77 -8.81
C LEU A 71 3.80 -17.11 -8.11
N GLU A 72 4.37 -17.11 -6.90
CA GLU A 72 4.56 -18.31 -6.10
C GLU A 72 3.23 -19.05 -5.86
N GLU A 73 2.15 -18.32 -5.58
CA GLU A 73 0.81 -18.89 -5.40
C GLU A 73 0.30 -19.54 -6.67
N ILE A 74 0.46 -18.86 -7.81
CA ILE A 74 0.02 -19.38 -9.12
C ILE A 74 0.78 -20.67 -9.46
N PHE A 75 2.11 -20.70 -9.24
CA PHE A 75 2.92 -21.87 -9.49
C PHE A 75 2.59 -23.06 -8.58
N GLU A 76 2.00 -22.80 -7.39
CA GLU A 76 1.60 -23.85 -6.46
C GLU A 76 0.26 -24.49 -6.85
N ILE A 77 -0.70 -23.72 -7.40
CA ILE A 77 -2.09 -24.21 -7.54
C ILE A 77 -2.60 -24.32 -8.97
N ALA A 78 -2.00 -23.60 -9.94
CA ALA A 78 -2.54 -23.54 -11.29
C ALA A 78 -2.04 -24.69 -12.17
N ASP A 79 -2.86 -25.08 -13.15
CA ASP A 79 -2.50 -26.02 -14.22
C ASP A 79 -1.90 -25.24 -15.41
N GLU A 80 -2.54 -24.11 -15.78
CA GLU A 80 -2.10 -23.22 -16.86
C GLU A 80 -2.06 -21.77 -16.38
N ILE A 81 -1.20 -20.96 -17.00
CA ILE A 81 -1.14 -19.54 -16.74
C ILE A 81 -1.31 -18.71 -18.01
N THR A 82 -2.25 -17.78 -17.98
CA THR A 82 -2.46 -16.78 -19.04
C THR A 82 -1.93 -15.43 -18.61
N VAL A 83 -1.06 -14.83 -19.41
CA VAL A 83 -0.52 -13.49 -19.18
C VAL A 83 -1.27 -12.45 -19.98
N MET A 84 -1.67 -11.39 -19.28
CA MET A 84 -2.21 -10.15 -19.86
C MET A 84 -1.31 -8.97 -19.52
N ARG A 85 -1.12 -8.06 -20.47
CA ARG A 85 -0.36 -6.83 -20.29
C ARG A 85 -1.01 -5.68 -21.04
N ASP A 86 -1.26 -4.56 -20.36
CA ASP A 86 -1.92 -3.36 -20.93
C ASP A 86 -3.27 -3.69 -21.62
N GLY A 87 -4.01 -4.65 -21.04
CA GLY A 87 -5.30 -5.11 -21.57
C GLY A 87 -5.21 -6.06 -22.78
N GLN A 88 -4.00 -6.46 -23.16
CA GLN A 88 -3.78 -7.37 -24.30
C GLN A 88 -3.39 -8.77 -23.81
N TYR A 89 -3.85 -9.79 -24.52
CA TYR A 89 -3.41 -11.17 -24.36
C TYR A 89 -1.98 -11.32 -24.88
N ILE A 90 -1.10 -11.89 -24.07
CA ILE A 90 0.30 -12.13 -24.41
C ILE A 90 0.54 -13.60 -24.76
N GLY A 91 -0.03 -14.51 -23.99
CA GLY A 91 0.11 -15.94 -24.20
C GLY A 91 -0.44 -16.77 -23.05
N THR A 92 -0.54 -18.08 -23.28
CA THR A 92 -0.91 -19.08 -22.28
C THR A 92 0.11 -20.20 -22.30
N TRP A 93 0.53 -20.65 -21.13
CA TRP A 93 1.53 -21.71 -20.93
C TRP A 93 1.04 -22.70 -19.89
N ASP A 94 1.34 -23.97 -20.09
CA ASP A 94 1.28 -24.95 -19.00
C ASP A 94 2.29 -24.53 -17.92
N ILE A 95 1.91 -24.64 -16.66
CA ILE A 95 2.76 -24.19 -15.54
C ILE A 95 4.10 -24.96 -15.50
N LYS A 96 4.16 -26.16 -16.04
CA LYS A 96 5.37 -26.99 -16.11
C LYS A 96 6.36 -26.53 -17.18
N ASP A 97 5.88 -25.77 -18.17
CA ASP A 97 6.65 -25.38 -19.35
C ASP A 97 7.22 -23.97 -19.24
N ILE A 98 6.94 -23.25 -18.17
CA ILE A 98 7.40 -21.88 -17.96
C ILE A 98 8.03 -21.70 -16.58
N THR A 99 9.10 -20.92 -16.50
CA THR A 99 9.70 -20.52 -15.23
C THR A 99 9.20 -19.14 -14.77
N ILE A 100 9.34 -18.86 -13.47
CA ILE A 100 8.96 -17.55 -12.89
C ILE A 100 9.66 -16.40 -13.62
N ASP A 101 10.96 -16.52 -13.92
CA ASP A 101 11.72 -15.47 -14.60
C ASP A 101 11.25 -15.24 -16.04
N GLN A 102 10.93 -16.33 -16.76
CA GLN A 102 10.33 -16.23 -18.10
C GLN A 102 8.96 -15.54 -18.03
N LEU A 103 8.12 -15.94 -17.07
CA LEU A 103 6.80 -15.37 -16.86
C LEU A 103 6.87 -13.86 -16.56
N ILE A 104 7.78 -13.45 -15.67
CA ILE A 104 8.03 -12.03 -15.38
C ILE A 104 8.42 -11.28 -16.66
N GLY A 105 9.28 -11.89 -17.48
CA GLY A 105 9.67 -11.33 -18.79
C GLY A 105 8.47 -11.07 -19.71
N GLN A 106 7.50 -11.99 -19.76
CA GLN A 106 6.27 -11.84 -20.53
C GLN A 106 5.34 -10.74 -19.97
N MET A 107 5.21 -10.67 -18.64
CA MET A 107 4.40 -9.67 -17.96
C MET A 107 4.95 -8.25 -18.15
N VAL A 108 6.28 -8.07 -18.05
CA VAL A 108 6.93 -6.75 -18.14
C VAL A 108 7.24 -6.36 -19.59
N GLY A 109 7.40 -7.34 -20.50
CA GLY A 109 7.67 -7.10 -21.91
C GLY A 109 9.11 -6.73 -22.24
N ARG A 110 10.02 -6.87 -21.28
CA ARG A 110 11.47 -6.70 -21.45
C ARG A 110 12.21 -7.72 -20.59
N LYS A 111 13.38 -8.13 -21.02
CA LYS A 111 14.27 -8.92 -20.16
C LYS A 111 14.67 -8.04 -18.97
N MET A 112 14.31 -8.45 -17.79
CA MET A 112 14.77 -7.81 -16.56
C MET A 112 16.19 -8.33 -16.27
N ASN A 113 17.19 -7.61 -16.75
CA ASN A 113 18.58 -7.92 -16.42
C ASN A 113 18.89 -7.60 -14.94
N GLU A 114 18.09 -6.70 -14.32
CA GLU A 114 18.21 -6.34 -12.91
C GLU A 114 16.80 -6.16 -12.32
N ARG A 115 16.44 -6.98 -11.33
CA ARG A 115 15.16 -6.89 -10.61
C ARG A 115 15.03 -5.58 -9.84
N PHE A 116 16.13 -5.04 -9.37
CA PHE A 116 16.21 -3.80 -8.61
C PHE A 116 17.29 -2.92 -9.20
N PRO A 117 17.02 -1.63 -9.47
CA PRO A 117 18.07 -0.71 -9.85
C PRO A 117 19.09 -0.64 -8.70
N LEU A 118 20.39 -0.66 -9.06
CA LEU A 118 21.44 -0.38 -8.09
C LEU A 118 21.22 1.05 -7.57
N CYS A 119 20.93 1.17 -6.28
CA CYS A 119 20.94 2.47 -5.61
C CYS A 119 22.39 2.75 -5.20
N GLU A 120 22.91 3.91 -5.59
CA GLU A 120 24.15 4.40 -5.01
C GLU A 120 23.97 4.58 -3.50
N ASP A 121 24.97 4.20 -2.72
CA ASP A 121 24.92 4.41 -1.28
C ASP A 121 25.05 5.90 -0.99
N ALA A 122 23.93 6.53 -0.67
CA ALA A 122 23.85 7.95 -0.31
C ALA A 122 23.82 8.17 1.22
N ARG A 123 23.95 7.09 2.01
CA ARG A 123 23.94 7.16 3.47
C ARG A 123 25.15 7.93 3.99
N THR A 124 24.90 8.80 4.95
CA THR A 124 25.94 9.51 5.71
C THR A 124 25.91 9.05 7.18
N ASP A 125 26.91 9.44 7.96
CA ASP A 125 26.94 9.16 9.41
C ASP A 125 26.01 10.10 10.21
N GLU A 126 25.39 11.09 9.58
CA GLU A 126 24.49 12.03 10.21
C GLU A 126 23.15 11.36 10.54
N VAL A 127 22.79 11.28 11.82
CA VAL A 127 21.50 10.74 12.27
C VAL A 127 20.40 11.78 12.02
N MET A 128 19.51 11.47 11.07
CA MET A 128 18.36 12.30 10.71
C MET A 128 17.19 12.11 11.68
N LEU A 129 16.89 10.86 12.03
CA LEU A 129 15.81 10.49 12.95
C LEU A 129 16.32 9.49 13.95
N GLN A 130 16.05 9.73 15.22
CA GLN A 130 16.27 8.76 16.29
C GLN A 130 14.97 8.52 17.04
N VAL A 131 14.60 7.27 17.17
CA VAL A 131 13.47 6.78 17.95
C VAL A 131 14.04 6.00 19.14
N LYS A 132 13.68 6.38 20.37
CA LYS A 132 14.16 5.72 21.59
C LYS A 132 13.01 5.25 22.47
N ASN A 133 13.03 3.97 22.83
CA ASN A 133 12.15 3.34 23.82
C ASN A 133 10.65 3.62 23.57
N PHE A 134 10.24 3.71 22.28
CA PHE A 134 8.87 3.99 21.90
C PHE A 134 7.94 2.85 22.33
N THR A 135 6.92 3.18 23.10
CA THR A 135 5.94 2.23 23.62
C THR A 135 4.53 2.77 23.40
N SER A 136 3.69 1.96 22.76
CA SER A 136 2.30 2.29 22.49
C SER A 136 1.46 2.46 23.76
N ALA A 137 0.43 3.30 23.70
CA ALA A 137 -0.60 3.37 24.72
C ALA A 137 -1.53 2.13 24.71
N ASP A 138 -1.63 1.40 23.59
CA ASP A 138 -2.29 0.09 23.57
C ASP A 138 -1.32 -1.00 24.05
N PRO A 139 -1.64 -1.71 25.16
CA PRO A 139 -0.75 -2.74 25.73
C PRO A 139 -0.48 -3.92 24.80
N ARG A 140 -1.34 -4.12 23.78
CA ARG A 140 -1.24 -5.21 22.79
C ARG A 140 -0.41 -4.83 21.58
N SER A 141 0.03 -3.57 21.48
CA SER A 141 0.81 -3.05 20.38
C SER A 141 2.32 -3.06 20.67
N PHE A 142 3.11 -2.27 19.95
CA PHE A 142 4.57 -2.24 20.05
C PHE A 142 5.06 -1.72 21.42
N LYS A 143 6.21 -2.25 21.89
CA LYS A 143 6.83 -1.89 23.17
C LYS A 143 8.33 -1.73 23.01
N ASN A 144 8.88 -0.67 23.62
CA ASN A 144 10.31 -0.41 23.74
C ASN A 144 11.07 -0.48 22.42
N VAL A 145 10.51 0.12 21.35
CA VAL A 145 11.13 0.13 20.02
C VAL A 145 12.12 1.27 19.93
N SER A 146 13.35 0.96 19.47
CA SER A 146 14.40 1.94 19.25
C SER A 146 15.10 1.67 17.93
N PHE A 147 15.38 2.72 17.15
CA PHE A 147 16.18 2.67 15.94
C PHE A 147 16.64 4.07 15.56
N ASP A 148 17.68 4.13 14.75
CA ASP A 148 18.19 5.34 14.13
C ASP A 148 18.02 5.26 12.61
N LEU A 149 17.76 6.39 11.97
CA LEU A 149 17.73 6.57 10.53
C LEU A 149 18.73 7.64 10.14
N HIS A 150 19.65 7.31 9.25
CA HIS A 150 20.68 8.23 8.81
C HIS A 150 20.23 9.00 7.57
N LYS A 151 20.84 10.13 7.34
CA LYS A 151 20.58 10.94 6.14
C LYS A 151 20.99 10.19 4.88
N GLY A 152 20.07 10.13 3.90
CA GLY A 152 20.26 9.38 2.65
C GLY A 152 20.03 7.87 2.77
N GLU A 153 19.68 7.36 3.97
CA GLU A 153 19.40 5.94 4.21
C GLU A 153 17.97 5.57 3.85
N ILE A 154 17.78 4.36 3.36
CA ILE A 154 16.48 3.67 3.25
C ILE A 154 16.44 2.58 4.33
N LEU A 155 15.76 2.83 5.43
CA LEU A 155 15.58 1.86 6.51
C LEU A 155 14.36 0.98 6.25
N GLY A 156 14.57 -0.32 6.07
CA GLY A 156 13.49 -1.30 5.95
C GLY A 156 12.99 -1.79 7.32
N ILE A 157 11.69 -1.70 7.57
CA ILE A 157 11.05 -2.26 8.77
C ILE A 157 10.24 -3.49 8.36
N GLY A 158 10.80 -4.68 8.57
CA GLY A 158 10.19 -5.97 8.26
C GLY A 158 9.33 -6.53 9.39
N GLY A 159 8.41 -7.44 9.07
CA GLY A 159 7.60 -8.18 10.05
C GLY A 159 6.39 -8.84 9.40
N LEU A 160 5.83 -9.88 10.06
CA LEU A 160 4.62 -10.55 9.62
C LEU A 160 3.37 -9.66 9.77
N VAL A 161 2.26 -10.09 9.19
CA VAL A 161 0.95 -9.45 9.42
C VAL A 161 0.65 -9.45 10.93
N GLY A 162 0.26 -8.30 11.47
CA GLY A 162 0.03 -8.13 12.91
C GLY A 162 1.28 -7.77 13.73
N ALA A 163 2.47 -7.61 13.11
CA ALA A 163 3.70 -7.23 13.81
C ALA A 163 3.72 -5.75 14.30
N GLN A 164 2.62 -5.03 14.15
CA GLN A 164 2.42 -3.67 14.64
C GLN A 164 3.35 -2.62 14.01
N ARG A 165 3.80 -2.86 12.76
CA ARG A 165 4.66 -1.92 12.00
C ARG A 165 3.93 -0.63 11.66
N THR A 166 2.70 -0.76 11.15
CA THR A 166 1.85 0.38 10.80
C THR A 166 1.54 1.23 12.03
N GLU A 167 1.23 0.58 13.15
CA GLU A 167 0.94 1.24 14.43
C GLU A 167 2.14 2.04 14.94
N LEU A 168 3.35 1.52 14.79
CA LEU A 168 4.59 2.22 15.15
C LEU A 168 4.78 3.48 14.29
N ILE A 169 4.65 3.37 12.98
CA ILE A 169 4.82 4.50 12.05
C ILE A 169 3.71 5.55 12.25
N GLU A 170 2.47 5.11 12.47
CA GLU A 170 1.36 6.01 12.80
C GLU A 170 1.59 6.75 14.13
N ALA A 171 2.21 6.10 15.13
CA ALA A 171 2.57 6.76 16.38
C ALA A 171 3.68 7.80 16.18
N ILE A 172 4.71 7.49 15.40
CA ILE A 172 5.76 8.46 15.03
C ILE A 172 5.14 9.66 14.29
N PHE A 173 4.13 9.42 13.45
CA PHE A 173 3.41 10.48 12.73
C PHE A 173 2.34 11.21 13.57
N GLY A 174 2.15 10.85 14.84
CA GLY A 174 1.19 11.50 15.74
C GLY A 174 -0.27 11.11 15.53
N LEU A 175 -0.55 10.00 14.83
CA LEU A 175 -1.90 9.42 14.67
C LEU A 175 -2.28 8.53 15.85
N ARG A 176 -1.30 7.98 16.57
CA ARG A 176 -1.53 7.13 17.76
C ARG A 176 -0.77 7.68 18.96
N ARG A 177 -1.31 7.42 20.16
CA ARG A 177 -0.69 7.82 21.41
C ARG A 177 0.38 6.83 21.84
N ILE A 178 1.43 7.35 22.48
CA ILE A 178 2.47 6.58 23.16
C ILE A 178 2.39 6.84 24.66
N VAL A 179 2.86 5.89 25.46
CA VAL A 179 3.02 6.07 26.93
C VAL A 179 4.43 6.47 27.28
N SER A 180 5.43 6.11 26.49
CA SER A 180 6.83 6.47 26.69
C SER A 180 7.63 6.43 25.40
N GLY A 181 8.76 7.09 25.40
CA GLY A 181 9.72 7.15 24.31
C GLY A 181 10.05 8.57 23.93
N GLU A 182 11.15 8.71 23.18
CA GLU A 182 11.69 9.99 22.72
C GLU A 182 11.89 9.95 21.21
N LEU A 183 11.55 11.05 20.56
CA LEU A 183 11.73 11.25 19.13
C LEU A 183 12.67 12.44 18.91
N THR A 184 13.76 12.23 18.17
CA THR A 184 14.73 13.28 17.85
C THR A 184 14.88 13.38 16.32
N VAL A 185 14.78 14.58 15.79
CA VAL A 185 14.96 14.89 14.37
C VAL A 185 16.09 15.91 14.22
N ASN A 186 17.11 15.60 13.44
CA ASN A 186 18.30 16.45 13.27
C ASN A 186 18.90 16.92 14.62
N GLY A 187 19.00 16.00 15.58
CA GLY A 187 19.55 16.27 16.92
C GLY A 187 18.61 17.07 17.83
N LYS A 188 17.39 17.41 17.41
CA LYS A 188 16.40 18.14 18.24
C LYS A 188 15.29 17.22 18.67
N THR A 189 15.01 17.13 19.97
CA THR A 189 13.85 16.42 20.48
C THR A 189 12.57 17.07 20.01
N VAL A 190 11.68 16.29 19.42
CA VAL A 190 10.37 16.71 18.89
C VAL A 190 9.27 15.85 19.48
N VAL A 191 8.05 16.40 19.51
CA VAL A 191 6.86 15.66 19.93
C VAL A 191 5.80 15.83 18.87
N ASN A 192 5.28 14.70 18.36
CA ASN A 192 4.21 14.66 17.38
C ASN A 192 2.90 14.25 18.07
N HIS A 193 2.15 15.19 18.60
CA HIS A 193 0.81 14.94 19.17
C HIS A 193 -0.27 14.84 18.10
N SER A 194 0.03 15.28 16.90
CA SER A 194 -0.88 15.31 15.76
C SER A 194 -0.11 15.17 14.44
N PRO A 195 -0.80 14.76 13.34
CA PRO A 195 -0.22 14.79 12.00
C PRO A 195 0.33 16.16 11.59
N GLN A 196 -0.30 17.25 12.07
CA GLN A 196 0.15 18.61 11.81
C GLN A 196 1.52 18.90 12.46
N ASP A 197 1.78 18.35 13.64
CA ASP A 197 3.09 18.46 14.28
C ASP A 197 4.13 17.68 13.49
N ALA A 198 3.82 16.44 13.10
CA ALA A 198 4.71 15.62 12.30
C ALA A 198 5.08 16.33 10.97
N ILE A 199 4.10 16.89 10.27
CA ILE A 199 4.35 17.64 9.02
C ILE A 199 5.26 18.85 9.28
N ARG A 200 5.05 19.61 10.37
CA ARG A 200 5.91 20.72 10.75
C ARG A 200 7.34 20.28 11.07
N ASN A 201 7.49 19.08 11.62
CA ASN A 201 8.78 18.48 11.94
C ASN A 201 9.42 17.75 10.73
N GLY A 202 8.84 17.88 9.53
CA GLY A 202 9.42 17.38 8.27
C GLY A 202 9.03 15.93 7.92
N PHE A 203 8.05 15.35 8.59
CA PHE A 203 7.57 14.01 8.26
C PHE A 203 6.55 14.00 7.13
N ALA A 204 6.58 12.92 6.34
CA ALA A 204 5.57 12.59 5.35
C ALA A 204 5.13 11.13 5.58
N LEU A 205 3.84 10.83 5.38
CA LEU A 205 3.31 9.48 5.55
C LEU A 205 2.51 9.05 4.32
N LEU A 206 2.97 7.97 3.67
CA LEU A 206 2.19 7.23 2.68
C LEU A 206 1.54 6.04 3.39
N THR A 207 0.22 6.02 3.43
CA THR A 207 -0.54 4.97 4.11
C THR A 207 -0.66 3.72 3.25
N GLU A 208 -0.76 2.55 3.88
CA GLU A 208 -0.92 1.25 3.22
C GLU A 208 -2.24 1.21 2.43
N GLU A 209 -3.35 1.54 3.07
CA GLU A 209 -4.68 1.56 2.46
C GLU A 209 -5.01 2.91 1.83
N ARG A 210 -4.50 3.14 0.61
CA ARG A 210 -4.71 4.41 -0.08
C ARG A 210 -6.18 4.83 -0.22
N ARG A 211 -7.11 3.86 -0.42
CA ARG A 211 -8.54 4.17 -0.63
C ARG A 211 -9.24 4.59 0.66
N ALA A 212 -8.88 3.98 1.78
CA ALA A 212 -9.49 4.27 3.07
C ALA A 212 -8.87 5.51 3.73
N THR A 213 -7.55 5.67 3.65
CA THR A 213 -6.83 6.67 4.44
C THR A 213 -5.98 7.64 3.62
N GLY A 214 -5.71 7.33 2.34
CA GLY A 214 -4.80 8.13 1.51
C GLY A 214 -5.53 9.17 0.67
N ILE A 215 -6.51 8.77 -0.15
CA ILE A 215 -7.20 9.65 -1.10
C ILE A 215 -8.53 10.16 -0.56
N ILE A 216 -8.98 11.29 -1.11
CA ILE A 216 -10.35 11.79 -0.94
C ILE A 216 -11.07 11.52 -2.27
N PRO A 217 -11.84 10.41 -2.39
CA PRO A 217 -12.28 9.87 -3.69
C PRO A 217 -13.15 10.82 -4.52
N MET A 218 -13.91 11.68 -3.85
CA MET A 218 -14.84 12.62 -4.49
C MET A 218 -14.18 13.93 -4.92
N LEU A 219 -12.90 14.13 -4.59
CA LEU A 219 -12.14 15.30 -4.99
C LEU A 219 -11.29 15.00 -6.24
N SER A 220 -10.90 16.09 -6.94
CA SER A 220 -10.04 16.01 -8.11
C SER A 220 -8.60 15.59 -7.76
N VAL A 221 -7.82 15.23 -8.77
CA VAL A 221 -6.37 15.03 -8.65
C VAL A 221 -5.71 16.29 -8.06
N TRP A 222 -6.12 17.46 -8.54
CA TRP A 222 -5.60 18.76 -8.10
C TRP A 222 -5.82 18.98 -6.59
N ASP A 223 -7.06 18.76 -6.09
CA ASP A 223 -7.40 18.90 -4.67
C ASP A 223 -6.65 17.89 -3.80
N ASN A 224 -6.56 16.64 -4.26
CA ASN A 224 -5.83 15.58 -3.57
C ASN A 224 -4.33 15.88 -3.48
N ALA A 225 -3.73 16.40 -4.56
CA ALA A 225 -2.31 16.74 -4.58
C ALA A 225 -1.98 17.91 -3.63
N LEU A 226 -2.90 18.86 -3.45
CA LEU A 226 -2.69 20.03 -2.59
C LEU A 226 -3.14 19.85 -1.14
N ALA A 227 -3.82 18.77 -0.79
CA ALA A 227 -4.48 18.59 0.50
C ALA A 227 -3.58 18.90 1.74
N VAL A 228 -2.28 18.62 1.66
CA VAL A 228 -1.32 18.90 2.73
C VAL A 228 -0.66 20.27 2.57
N ALA A 229 -0.42 20.68 1.33
CA ALA A 229 0.30 21.92 1.00
C ALA A 229 -0.54 23.20 1.15
N TYR A 230 -1.85 23.10 1.33
CA TYR A 230 -2.76 24.26 1.38
C TYR A 230 -2.28 25.37 2.32
N LYS A 231 -1.91 25.06 3.56
CA LYS A 231 -1.45 26.07 4.53
C LYS A 231 -0.19 26.81 4.08
N LYS A 232 0.75 26.08 3.47
CA LYS A 232 2.03 26.65 2.98
C LYS A 232 1.83 27.52 1.75
N LEU A 233 0.91 27.11 0.87
CA LEU A 233 0.68 27.73 -0.43
C LEU A 233 -0.32 28.89 -0.38
N THR A 234 -1.17 28.96 0.62
CA THR A 234 -2.14 30.05 0.77
C THR A 234 -1.54 31.31 1.39
N GLY A 235 -0.52 31.22 2.22
CA GLY A 235 0.32 32.32 2.73
C GLY A 235 -0.39 33.56 3.31
N ASN A 236 -1.72 33.57 3.33
CA ASN A 236 -2.52 34.71 3.75
C ASN A 236 -3.49 34.34 4.89
N VAL A 237 -3.80 35.33 5.72
CA VAL A 237 -4.65 35.20 6.90
C VAL A 237 -6.10 34.77 6.54
N PHE A 238 -6.53 35.00 5.33
CA PHE A 238 -7.90 34.73 4.86
C PHE A 238 -8.07 33.40 4.13
N GLY A 239 -7.00 32.59 3.97
CA GLY A 239 -7.09 31.27 3.37
C GLY A 239 -7.47 31.23 1.89
N TYR A 240 -7.36 32.34 1.16
CA TYR A 240 -7.63 32.39 -0.27
C TYR A 240 -6.61 31.59 -1.07
N ILE A 241 -7.09 30.65 -1.88
CA ILE A 241 -6.28 29.82 -2.73
C ILE A 241 -6.16 30.45 -4.12
N HIS A 242 -4.96 30.88 -4.49
CA HIS A 242 -4.69 31.35 -5.85
C HIS A 242 -4.49 30.16 -6.80
N THR A 243 -5.60 29.52 -7.22
CA THR A 243 -5.59 28.33 -8.09
C THR A 243 -4.74 28.50 -9.33
N LYS A 244 -4.73 29.70 -9.97
CA LYS A 244 -3.92 29.98 -11.16
C LYS A 244 -2.42 29.91 -10.90
N LYS A 245 -1.93 30.26 -9.69
CA LYS A 245 -0.51 30.17 -9.33
C LYS A 245 -0.07 28.75 -8.99
N LEU A 246 -0.96 27.92 -8.46
CA LEU A 246 -0.67 26.57 -8.01
C LEU A 246 -0.84 25.50 -9.11
N SER A 247 -1.67 25.80 -10.11
CA SER A 247 -1.94 24.86 -11.20
C SER A 247 -0.67 24.38 -11.95
N PRO A 248 0.31 25.25 -12.27
CA PRO A 248 1.55 24.80 -12.91
C PRO A 248 2.37 23.83 -12.03
N SER A 249 2.41 24.06 -10.71
CA SER A 249 3.17 23.20 -9.78
C SER A 249 2.58 21.81 -9.69
N VAL A 250 1.25 21.68 -9.58
CA VAL A 250 0.56 20.40 -9.59
C VAL A 250 0.75 19.69 -10.93
N GLY A 251 0.59 20.41 -12.04
CA GLY A 251 0.80 19.86 -13.38
C GLY A 251 2.21 19.30 -13.56
N LYS A 252 3.22 20.07 -13.14
CA LYS A 252 4.62 19.64 -13.21
C LYS A 252 4.86 18.37 -12.41
N VAL A 253 4.46 18.31 -11.13
CA VAL A 253 4.64 17.13 -10.29
C VAL A 253 3.93 15.91 -10.86
N CYS A 254 2.72 16.07 -11.40
CA CYS A 254 2.02 14.97 -12.05
C CYS A 254 2.75 14.47 -13.31
N THR A 255 3.38 15.37 -14.07
CA THR A 255 4.20 15.03 -15.24
C THR A 255 5.49 14.33 -14.83
N ASP A 256 6.20 14.87 -13.84
CA ASP A 256 7.46 14.30 -13.33
C ASP A 256 7.27 12.88 -12.78
N LEU A 257 6.09 12.58 -12.22
CA LEU A 257 5.70 11.25 -11.74
C LEU A 257 5.02 10.37 -12.79
N ASP A 258 4.90 10.85 -14.04
CA ASP A 258 4.17 10.13 -15.11
C ASP A 258 2.76 9.69 -14.66
N VAL A 259 1.95 10.61 -14.12
CA VAL A 259 0.56 10.34 -13.75
C VAL A 259 -0.30 10.34 -15.01
N ARG A 260 -0.87 9.18 -15.36
CA ARG A 260 -1.76 9.05 -16.51
C ARG A 260 -3.17 9.50 -16.11
N MET A 261 -3.61 10.64 -16.65
CA MET A 261 -4.90 11.28 -16.39
C MET A 261 -5.34 12.14 -17.57
N ALA A 262 -6.65 12.35 -17.74
CA ALA A 262 -7.17 13.28 -18.76
C ALA A 262 -6.88 14.75 -18.41
N GLY A 263 -6.65 15.06 -17.16
CA GLY A 263 -6.31 16.40 -16.64
C GLY A 263 -6.42 16.46 -15.12
N THR A 264 -5.87 17.50 -14.51
CA THR A 264 -5.83 17.65 -13.04
C THR A 264 -7.20 17.81 -12.39
N LYS A 265 -8.26 18.13 -13.15
CA LYS A 265 -9.65 18.19 -12.69
C LYS A 265 -10.35 16.82 -12.65
N THR A 266 -9.72 15.76 -13.19
CA THR A 266 -10.25 14.40 -13.11
C THR A 266 -10.42 13.99 -11.65
N LEU A 267 -11.55 13.35 -11.31
CA LEU A 267 -11.76 12.78 -9.98
C LEU A 267 -10.74 11.67 -9.73
N ILE A 268 -10.08 11.69 -8.57
CA ILE A 268 -9.00 10.74 -8.28
C ILE A 268 -9.48 9.27 -8.29
N LYS A 269 -10.75 9.02 -7.94
CA LYS A 269 -11.34 7.67 -7.98
C LYS A 269 -11.34 7.04 -9.38
N ASN A 270 -11.29 7.85 -10.44
CA ASN A 270 -11.30 7.40 -11.83
C ASN A 270 -9.90 7.00 -12.33
N LEU A 271 -8.86 7.22 -11.54
CA LEU A 271 -7.51 6.79 -11.87
C LEU A 271 -7.27 5.34 -11.46
N SER A 272 -6.36 4.65 -12.18
CA SER A 272 -5.84 3.36 -11.75
C SER A 272 -5.13 3.47 -10.40
N GLY A 273 -5.01 2.36 -9.67
CA GLY A 273 -4.39 2.34 -8.36
C GLY A 273 -2.96 2.90 -8.34
N GLY A 274 -2.14 2.56 -9.34
CA GLY A 274 -0.79 3.11 -9.46
C GLY A 274 -0.78 4.61 -9.69
N ASN A 275 -1.69 5.16 -10.49
CA ASN A 275 -1.79 6.60 -10.69
C ASN A 275 -2.30 7.33 -9.44
N GLN A 276 -3.21 6.74 -8.67
CA GLN A 276 -3.61 7.26 -7.36
C GLN A 276 -2.41 7.34 -6.41
N GLN A 277 -1.56 6.31 -6.36
CA GLN A 277 -0.35 6.28 -5.55
C GLN A 277 0.65 7.38 -5.94
N LYS A 278 0.86 7.59 -7.24
CA LYS A 278 1.70 8.67 -7.76
C LYS A 278 1.19 10.05 -7.33
N VAL A 279 -0.12 10.29 -7.32
CA VAL A 279 -0.72 11.54 -6.82
C VAL A 279 -0.46 11.72 -5.32
N LEU A 280 -0.54 10.65 -4.52
CA LEU A 280 -0.22 10.70 -3.09
C LEU A 280 1.25 11.04 -2.83
N ILE A 281 2.17 10.48 -3.63
CA ILE A 281 3.60 10.86 -3.59
C ILE A 281 3.74 12.34 -3.94
N GLY A 282 3.10 12.78 -5.03
CA GLY A 282 3.11 14.17 -5.47
C GLY A 282 2.62 15.16 -4.42
N ARG A 283 1.60 14.77 -3.62
CA ARG A 283 1.10 15.55 -2.48
C ARG A 283 2.21 15.93 -1.49
N TRP A 284 3.07 14.97 -1.16
CA TRP A 284 4.17 15.20 -0.22
C TRP A 284 5.33 15.98 -0.84
N LEU A 285 5.61 15.77 -2.12
CA LEU A 285 6.60 16.59 -2.83
C LEU A 285 6.18 18.06 -2.93
N LEU A 286 4.87 18.35 -2.99
CA LEU A 286 4.34 19.72 -2.96
C LEU A 286 4.30 20.34 -1.56
N ALA A 287 4.30 19.53 -0.53
CA ALA A 287 4.26 19.98 0.87
C ALA A 287 5.62 20.43 1.42
N ASN A 288 6.72 19.98 0.79
CA ASN A 288 8.12 20.32 1.17
C ASN A 288 8.66 21.63 0.50
#